data_09a74cc408310382f4da82192de60e19
#
_entry.id   09a74cc408310382f4da82192de60e19
#
_cell.length_a   1.000
_cell.length_b   1.000
_cell.length_c   1.000
_cell.angle_alpha   90.00
_cell.angle_beta   90.00
_cell.angle_gamma   90.00
#
_symmetry.space_group_name_H-M   'P 1'
#
loop_
_entity.id
_entity.type
_entity.pdbx_description
1 polymer ?
#
loop_
_entity_poly.entity_id
_entity_poly.type
_entity_poly.pdbx_seq_one_letter_code
_entity_poly.pdbx_strand_id
1 'polypeptide(L)'
;MGYDVSYHPINENEIKQWYFGALKSAREGDWSVAQGLAKEYGMEDFYAQKYIDTLKIALETKDDESFSVSHGYILAAVQGFFRKYFYTRGTAFGFLAQEHGEFKRYLSDISDVIPPEIKAKFTGEFDGSYSSGAFVSAANLAKFWQDYNAGGEIKRKTDEFYAQNLPAFLSAVKFSVEGGYGLFEATDVIVPNPLDLNSSECYSNLFNCDPEGAFIYADTAARQLSEAMKLDKKKNESDKNEGSGSFLGAIKRLFGK
;
A
#
# COMPACT_ATOMS: atom_id res chain seq x y z
N MET A 1 -10.40 -13.14 2.58
CA MET A 1 -8.95 -12.90 2.40
C MET A 1 -8.77 -11.39 2.38
N GLY A 2 -7.85 -10.83 3.16
CA GLY A 2 -7.59 -9.39 3.15
C GLY A 2 -6.33 -9.12 2.32
N TYR A 3 -6.33 -8.00 1.62
CA TYR A 3 -5.17 -7.53 0.86
C TYR A 3 -4.21 -6.77 1.76
N ASP A 4 -2.93 -6.80 1.45
CA ASP A 4 -1.91 -5.97 2.07
C ASP A 4 -1.87 -4.64 1.31
N VAL A 5 -2.43 -3.59 1.92
CA VAL A 5 -2.56 -2.26 1.30
C VAL A 5 -1.57 -1.30 1.94
N SER A 6 -0.92 -0.49 1.13
CA SER A 6 -0.03 0.56 1.59
C SER A 6 -0.36 1.92 0.98
N TYR A 7 -0.17 2.96 1.78
CA TYR A 7 -0.42 4.36 1.45
C TYR A 7 0.88 5.11 1.39
N HIS A 8 1.16 5.72 0.24
CA HIS A 8 2.42 6.34 -0.11
C HIS A 8 2.25 7.85 -0.27
N PRO A 9 2.65 8.67 0.73
CA PRO A 9 2.65 10.12 0.61
C PRO A 9 3.61 10.60 -0.48
N ILE A 10 3.08 11.15 -1.57
CA ILE A 10 3.85 11.58 -2.73
C ILE A 10 3.11 12.68 -3.49
N ASN A 11 3.83 13.61 -4.10
CA ASN A 11 3.25 14.61 -5.00
C ASN A 11 3.65 14.35 -6.46
N GLU A 12 3.01 15.09 -7.37
CA GLU A 12 3.20 14.94 -8.80
C GLU A 12 4.65 15.20 -9.26
N ASN A 13 5.34 16.17 -8.62
CA ASN A 13 6.73 16.46 -8.96
C ASN A 13 7.66 15.34 -8.50
N GLU A 14 7.41 14.75 -7.35
CA GLU A 14 8.16 13.61 -6.82
C GLU A 14 7.95 12.36 -7.67
N ILE A 15 6.71 12.09 -8.13
CA ILE A 15 6.42 11.02 -9.09
C ILE A 15 7.30 11.19 -10.34
N LYS A 16 7.33 12.41 -10.89
CA LYS A 16 8.13 12.73 -12.08
C LYS A 16 9.62 12.62 -11.81
N GLN A 17 10.09 13.07 -10.65
CA GLN A 17 11.52 13.12 -10.31
C GLN A 17 12.07 11.76 -9.87
N TRP A 18 11.43 11.15 -8.85
CA TRP A 18 11.98 9.95 -8.19
C TRP A 18 11.81 8.69 -9.03
N TYR A 19 10.79 8.67 -9.89
CA TYR A 19 10.51 7.50 -10.71
C TYR A 19 10.73 7.75 -12.19
N PHE A 20 9.90 8.53 -12.86
CA PHE A 20 9.96 8.65 -14.33
C PHE A 20 11.23 9.34 -14.83
N GLY A 21 11.74 10.36 -14.14
CA GLY A 21 12.99 11.04 -14.49
C GLY A 21 14.20 10.14 -14.31
N ALA A 22 14.27 9.44 -13.17
CA ALA A 22 15.32 8.46 -12.92
C ALA A 22 15.26 7.30 -13.94
N LEU A 23 14.05 6.81 -14.25
CA LEU A 23 13.84 5.74 -15.23
C LEU A 23 14.26 6.17 -16.66
N LYS A 24 13.95 7.42 -17.04
CA LYS A 24 14.34 7.96 -18.34
C LYS A 24 15.87 7.98 -18.50
N SER A 25 16.58 8.49 -17.50
CA SER A 25 18.05 8.52 -17.50
C SER A 25 18.66 7.10 -17.53
N ALA A 26 18.08 6.21 -16.71
CA ALA A 26 18.53 4.81 -16.66
C ALA A 26 18.34 4.07 -18.00
N ARG A 27 17.32 4.39 -18.80
CA ARG A 27 17.14 3.86 -20.17
C ARG A 27 18.28 4.23 -21.12
N GLU A 28 18.91 5.37 -20.89
CA GLU A 28 20.08 5.84 -21.64
C GLU A 28 21.40 5.27 -21.08
N GLY A 29 21.32 4.41 -20.05
CA GLY A 29 22.48 3.84 -19.36
C GLY A 29 23.09 4.75 -18.29
N ASP A 30 22.46 5.92 -18.04
CA ASP A 30 22.92 6.89 -17.05
C ASP A 30 22.18 6.70 -15.72
N TRP A 31 22.88 6.20 -14.72
CA TRP A 31 22.37 5.99 -13.37
C TRP A 31 22.64 7.16 -12.41
N SER A 32 23.31 8.23 -12.90
CA SER A 32 23.73 9.37 -12.07
C SER A 32 22.55 10.09 -11.41
N VAL A 33 21.39 10.16 -12.09
CA VAL A 33 20.17 10.77 -11.55
C VAL A 33 19.68 9.96 -10.35
N ALA A 34 19.55 8.64 -10.47
CA ALA A 34 19.11 7.79 -9.38
C ALA A 34 20.09 7.80 -8.19
N GLN A 35 21.40 7.74 -8.47
CA GLN A 35 22.44 7.82 -7.46
C GLN A 35 22.46 9.20 -6.78
N GLY A 36 22.26 10.27 -7.53
CA GLY A 36 22.17 11.63 -7.02
C GLY A 36 21.01 11.80 -6.07
N LEU A 37 19.82 11.30 -6.43
CA LEU A 37 18.64 11.29 -5.58
C LEU A 37 18.86 10.49 -4.28
N ALA A 38 19.41 9.27 -4.38
CA ALA A 38 19.70 8.46 -3.20
C ALA A 38 20.64 9.19 -2.22
N LYS A 39 21.64 9.87 -2.73
CA LYS A 39 22.59 10.67 -1.94
C LYS A 39 21.94 11.92 -1.36
N GLU A 40 21.14 12.65 -2.13
CA GLU A 40 20.43 13.87 -1.70
C GLU A 40 19.51 13.59 -0.54
N TYR A 41 18.80 12.45 -0.59
CA TYR A 41 17.87 12.02 0.45
C TYR A 41 18.54 11.20 1.57
N GLY A 42 19.86 11.07 1.56
CA GLY A 42 20.61 10.41 2.62
C GLY A 42 20.30 8.93 2.78
N MET A 43 19.98 8.23 1.67
CA MET A 43 19.74 6.79 1.73
C MET A 43 21.01 6.05 2.13
N GLU A 44 20.86 5.06 3.01
CA GLU A 44 21.93 4.10 3.29
C GLU A 44 22.26 3.30 2.03
N ASP A 45 23.54 2.91 1.86
CA ASP A 45 24.03 2.24 0.67
C ASP A 45 23.21 1.02 0.26
N PHE A 46 22.75 0.23 1.24
CA PHE A 46 21.88 -0.92 1.00
C PHE A 46 20.55 -0.52 0.32
N TYR A 47 19.91 0.53 0.82
CA TYR A 47 18.64 0.99 0.26
C TYR A 47 18.80 1.78 -1.02
N ALA A 48 19.92 2.50 -1.18
CA ALA A 48 20.28 3.14 -2.44
C ALA A 48 20.44 2.08 -3.55
N GLN A 49 21.13 0.97 -3.27
CA GLN A 49 21.26 -0.13 -4.22
C GLN A 49 19.91 -0.79 -4.51
N LYS A 50 19.08 -1.03 -3.49
CA LYS A 50 17.76 -1.63 -3.65
C LYS A 50 16.83 -0.74 -4.49
N TYR A 51 16.89 0.59 -4.32
CA TYR A 51 16.18 1.55 -5.16
C TYR A 51 16.63 1.44 -6.63
N ILE A 52 17.93 1.39 -6.91
CA ILE A 52 18.47 1.21 -8.26
C ILE A 52 17.99 -0.13 -8.85
N ASP A 53 18.01 -1.21 -8.09
CA ASP A 53 17.55 -2.52 -8.55
C ASP A 53 16.04 -2.54 -8.83
N THR A 54 15.25 -1.79 -8.05
CA THR A 54 13.82 -1.58 -8.32
C THR A 54 13.60 -0.83 -9.64
N LEU A 55 14.42 0.17 -9.95
CA LEU A 55 14.37 0.86 -11.25
C LEU A 55 14.78 -0.07 -12.42
N LYS A 56 15.73 -0.99 -12.22
CA LYS A 56 16.07 -2.00 -13.24
C LYS A 56 14.89 -2.89 -13.58
N ILE A 57 14.11 -3.31 -12.59
CA ILE A 57 12.87 -4.07 -12.82
C ILE A 57 11.89 -3.24 -13.66
N ALA A 58 11.77 -1.94 -13.38
CA ALA A 58 10.93 -1.04 -14.18
C ALA A 58 11.39 -0.93 -15.65
N LEU A 59 12.70 -1.01 -15.92
CA LEU A 59 13.21 -1.01 -17.28
C LEU A 59 12.83 -2.28 -18.07
N GLU A 60 12.69 -3.41 -17.38
CA GLU A 60 12.34 -4.70 -17.97
C GLU A 60 10.81 -4.88 -18.12
N THR A 61 10.01 -3.96 -17.55
CA THR A 61 8.55 -4.01 -17.61
C THR A 61 8.07 -3.90 -19.06
N LYS A 62 7.19 -4.81 -19.45
CA LYS A 62 6.62 -4.83 -20.80
C LYS A 62 5.66 -3.68 -21.04
N ASP A 63 5.70 -3.17 -22.26
CA ASP A 63 4.85 -2.04 -22.68
C ASP A 63 3.35 -2.40 -22.78
N ASP A 64 3.00 -3.69 -22.83
CA ASP A 64 1.64 -4.21 -22.93
C ASP A 64 1.02 -4.60 -21.56
N GLU A 65 1.78 -4.48 -20.48
CA GLU A 65 1.25 -4.68 -19.12
C GLU A 65 0.41 -3.50 -18.65
N SER A 66 -0.59 -3.75 -17.80
CA SER A 66 -1.37 -2.68 -17.23
C SER A 66 -0.48 -1.81 -16.32
N PHE A 67 -0.71 -0.49 -16.36
CA PHE A 67 0.07 0.45 -15.54
C PHE A 67 0.05 0.07 -14.05
N SER A 68 -1.09 -0.35 -13.55
CA SER A 68 -1.28 -0.71 -12.14
C SER A 68 -0.43 -1.91 -11.69
N VAL A 69 -0.30 -2.93 -12.54
CA VAL A 69 0.47 -4.15 -12.21
C VAL A 69 1.97 -3.91 -12.34
N SER A 70 2.37 -2.98 -13.19
CA SER A 70 3.76 -2.69 -13.53
C SER A 70 4.26 -1.41 -12.87
N HIS A 71 4.24 -0.31 -13.60
CA HIS A 71 4.80 0.97 -13.15
C HIS A 71 4.14 1.54 -11.89
N GLY A 72 2.84 1.33 -11.69
CA GLY A 72 2.15 1.82 -10.50
C GLY A 72 2.66 1.16 -9.22
N TYR A 73 2.83 -0.16 -9.25
CA TYR A 73 3.41 -0.92 -8.14
C TYR A 73 4.84 -0.48 -7.84
N ILE A 74 5.68 -0.38 -8.89
CA ILE A 74 7.07 0.03 -8.72
C ILE A 74 7.17 1.47 -8.22
N LEU A 75 6.30 2.38 -8.68
CA LEU A 75 6.22 3.75 -8.18
C LEU A 75 5.97 3.80 -6.67
N ALA A 76 5.05 2.98 -6.17
CA ALA A 76 4.78 2.88 -4.74
C ALA A 76 5.99 2.34 -3.96
N ALA A 77 6.64 1.29 -4.48
CA ALA A 77 7.86 0.77 -3.88
C ALA A 77 8.99 1.81 -3.87
N VAL A 78 9.14 2.58 -4.96
CA VAL A 78 10.12 3.68 -5.07
C VAL A 78 9.84 4.75 -4.02
N GLN A 79 8.59 5.20 -3.85
CA GLN A 79 8.27 6.22 -2.86
C GLN A 79 8.74 5.83 -1.44
N GLY A 80 8.57 4.57 -1.05
CA GLY A 80 8.93 4.11 0.28
C GLY A 80 10.44 4.06 0.55
N PHE A 81 11.34 4.26 -0.45
CA PHE A 81 12.76 4.52 -0.20
C PHE A 81 13.03 5.95 0.26
N PHE A 82 12.19 6.89 -0.15
CA PHE A 82 12.42 8.32 0.09
C PHE A 82 11.71 8.84 1.33
N ARG A 83 10.57 8.24 1.71
CA ARG A 83 9.70 8.78 2.75
C ARG A 83 8.89 7.70 3.44
N LYS A 84 8.38 8.04 4.62
CA LYS A 84 7.42 7.24 5.38
C LYS A 84 6.21 6.87 4.52
N TYR A 85 5.75 5.63 4.67
CA TYR A 85 4.50 5.10 4.13
C TYR A 85 3.76 4.31 5.21
N PHE A 86 2.51 3.96 4.95
CA PHE A 86 1.61 3.40 5.96
C PHE A 86 0.95 2.13 5.43
N TYR A 87 0.62 1.23 6.31
CA TYR A 87 0.05 -0.05 5.97
C TYR A 87 -1.32 -0.25 6.61
N THR A 88 -2.24 -0.90 5.89
CA THR A 88 -3.51 -1.43 6.41
C THR A 88 -3.79 -2.81 5.83
N ARG A 89 -4.55 -3.63 6.58
CA ARG A 89 -4.97 -4.94 6.08
C ARG A 89 -6.42 -4.91 5.64
N GLY A 90 -6.67 -5.17 4.35
CA GLY A 90 -8.00 -5.39 3.80
C GLY A 90 -8.83 -4.12 3.53
N THR A 91 -8.28 -2.93 3.78
CA THR A 91 -8.98 -1.66 3.55
C THR A 91 -8.17 -0.77 2.63
N ALA A 92 -8.80 -0.32 1.53
CA ALA A 92 -8.20 0.52 0.51
C ALA A 92 -9.13 1.69 0.18
N PHE A 93 -8.59 2.89 -0.05
CA PHE A 93 -9.40 4.06 -0.42
C PHE A 93 -10.11 3.85 -1.77
N GLY A 94 -9.46 3.15 -2.69
CA GLY A 94 -10.08 2.73 -3.94
C GLY A 94 -11.34 1.90 -3.73
N PHE A 95 -11.32 0.96 -2.77
CA PHE A 95 -12.50 0.15 -2.42
C PHE A 95 -13.59 0.96 -1.73
N LEU A 96 -13.20 1.87 -0.82
CA LEU A 96 -14.15 2.82 -0.25
C LEU A 96 -14.88 3.64 -1.32
N ALA A 97 -14.15 4.11 -2.34
CA ALA A 97 -14.72 4.88 -3.44
C ALA A 97 -15.57 4.02 -4.40
N GLN A 98 -15.30 2.71 -4.51
CA GLN A 98 -16.16 1.78 -5.26
C GLN A 98 -17.46 1.49 -4.51
N GLU A 99 -17.38 1.26 -3.21
CA GLU A 99 -18.56 0.98 -2.36
C GLU A 99 -19.41 2.24 -2.17
N HIS A 100 -18.80 3.40 -2.03
CA HIS A 100 -19.45 4.68 -1.77
C HIS A 100 -19.05 5.72 -2.83
N GLY A 101 -19.88 5.86 -3.87
CA GLY A 101 -19.57 6.67 -5.06
C GLY A 101 -19.24 8.15 -4.80
N GLU A 102 -19.69 8.73 -3.68
CA GLU A 102 -19.35 10.09 -3.27
C GLU A 102 -17.87 10.31 -2.96
N PHE A 103 -17.12 9.24 -2.67
CA PHE A 103 -15.67 9.32 -2.46
C PHE A 103 -14.90 9.44 -3.77
N LYS A 104 -15.47 9.09 -4.91
CA LYS A 104 -14.84 9.23 -6.23
C LYS A 104 -14.40 10.66 -6.52
N ARG A 105 -15.07 11.67 -5.93
CA ARG A 105 -14.71 13.09 -6.10
C ARG A 105 -13.33 13.47 -5.53
N TYR A 106 -12.75 12.62 -4.69
CA TYR A 106 -11.42 12.82 -4.13
C TYR A 106 -10.34 12.13 -4.95
N LEU A 107 -10.71 11.17 -5.81
CA LEU A 107 -9.75 10.51 -6.68
C LEU A 107 -9.23 11.49 -7.74
N SER A 108 -7.97 11.32 -8.09
CA SER A 108 -7.29 12.04 -9.16
C SER A 108 -6.87 11.04 -10.23
N ASP A 109 -6.87 11.45 -11.48
CA ASP A 109 -6.40 10.60 -12.57
C ASP A 109 -4.87 10.53 -12.55
N ILE A 110 -4.32 9.36 -12.25
CA ILE A 110 -2.88 9.14 -12.27
C ILE A 110 -2.28 9.42 -13.68
N SER A 111 -3.08 9.31 -14.73
CA SER A 111 -2.64 9.58 -16.09
C SER A 111 -2.18 11.02 -16.32
N ASP A 112 -2.58 11.96 -15.45
CA ASP A 112 -2.18 13.37 -15.53
C ASP A 112 -0.70 13.59 -15.17
N VAL A 113 -0.13 12.64 -14.41
CA VAL A 113 1.27 12.72 -13.96
C VAL A 113 2.20 11.76 -14.70
N ILE A 114 1.66 10.92 -15.58
CA ILE A 114 2.45 9.98 -16.39
C ILE A 114 3.01 10.70 -17.62
N PRO A 115 4.32 10.57 -17.92
CA PRO A 115 4.89 11.12 -19.15
C PRO A 115 4.17 10.59 -20.40
N PRO A 116 3.92 11.45 -21.40
CA PRO A 116 3.16 11.07 -22.60
C PRO A 116 3.75 9.85 -23.33
N GLU A 117 5.06 9.74 -23.37
CA GLU A 117 5.78 8.62 -24.02
C GLU A 117 5.58 7.29 -23.30
N ILE A 118 5.32 7.31 -22.00
CA ILE A 118 4.97 6.13 -21.21
C ILE A 118 3.47 5.85 -21.40
N LYS A 119 2.63 6.87 -21.25
CA LYS A 119 1.18 6.77 -21.36
C LYS A 119 0.74 6.19 -22.72
N ALA A 120 1.41 6.57 -23.81
CA ALA A 120 1.10 6.11 -25.16
C ALA A 120 1.34 4.60 -25.38
N LYS A 121 2.12 3.94 -24.51
CA LYS A 121 2.42 2.52 -24.59
C LYS A 121 1.40 1.63 -23.89
N PHE A 122 0.63 2.19 -22.98
CA PHE A 122 -0.38 1.44 -22.23
C PHE A 122 -1.71 1.42 -22.97
N THR A 123 -2.27 0.22 -23.12
CA THR A 123 -3.63 -0.01 -23.60
C THR A 123 -4.49 -0.33 -22.39
N GLY A 124 -5.44 0.53 -22.05
CA GLY A 124 -6.36 0.32 -20.93
C GLY A 124 -6.60 1.56 -20.11
N GLU A 125 -7.47 1.44 -19.15
CA GLU A 125 -7.80 2.52 -18.22
C GLU A 125 -6.72 2.62 -17.15
N PHE A 126 -6.33 3.84 -16.80
CA PHE A 126 -5.48 4.13 -15.65
C PHE A 126 -6.33 4.25 -14.39
N ASP A 127 -7.29 3.36 -14.25
CA ASP A 127 -8.13 3.30 -13.06
C ASP A 127 -7.36 2.70 -11.88
N GLY A 128 -7.80 3.03 -10.70
CA GLY A 128 -7.32 2.44 -9.48
C GLY A 128 -7.69 0.97 -9.41
N SER A 129 -6.94 0.14 -10.13
CA SER A 129 -7.14 -1.29 -10.08
C SER A 129 -6.44 -1.93 -8.88
N TYR A 130 -6.67 -3.19 -8.71
CA TYR A 130 -6.25 -4.03 -7.61
C TYR A 130 -4.77 -3.93 -7.16
N SER A 131 -3.83 -3.63 -8.03
CA SER A 131 -2.38 -3.69 -7.70
C SER A 131 -1.76 -2.33 -7.37
N SER A 132 -2.26 -1.26 -7.97
CA SER A 132 -1.95 0.10 -7.57
C SER A 132 -3.28 0.85 -7.53
N GLY A 133 -3.72 1.12 -6.33
CA GLY A 133 -5.04 1.63 -6.09
C GLY A 133 -5.27 3.07 -6.53
N ALA A 134 -5.88 3.84 -5.66
CA ALA A 134 -6.25 5.20 -5.92
C ALA A 134 -5.06 6.16 -5.84
N PHE A 135 -5.03 7.14 -6.71
CA PHE A 135 -4.23 8.35 -6.52
C PHE A 135 -5.14 9.50 -6.08
N VAL A 136 -4.75 10.17 -5.00
CA VAL A 136 -5.42 11.35 -4.47
C VAL A 136 -4.40 12.47 -4.45
N SER A 137 -4.60 13.50 -5.29
CA SER A 137 -3.72 14.68 -5.30
C SER A 137 -3.71 15.41 -3.96
N ALA A 138 -2.69 16.21 -3.68
CA ALA A 138 -2.60 16.98 -2.44
C ALA A 138 -3.84 17.86 -2.21
N ALA A 139 -4.37 18.49 -3.26
CA ALA A 139 -5.57 19.33 -3.18
C ALA A 139 -6.82 18.51 -2.82
N ASN A 140 -7.00 17.35 -3.45
CA ASN A 140 -8.13 16.47 -3.20
C ASN A 140 -8.03 15.81 -1.82
N LEU A 141 -6.83 15.48 -1.36
CA LEU A 141 -6.60 14.92 -0.04
C LEU A 141 -6.88 15.95 1.07
N ALA A 142 -6.45 17.19 0.88
CA ALA A 142 -6.79 18.28 1.80
C ALA A 142 -8.31 18.50 1.88
N LYS A 143 -9.01 18.43 0.74
CA LYS A 143 -10.48 18.49 0.72
C LYS A 143 -11.13 17.31 1.44
N PHE A 144 -10.65 16.07 1.20
CA PHE A 144 -11.13 14.90 1.94
C PHE A 144 -10.94 15.09 3.46
N TRP A 145 -9.76 15.55 3.87
CA TRP A 145 -9.45 15.80 5.28
C TRP A 145 -10.35 16.85 5.92
N GLN A 146 -10.65 17.94 5.17
CA GLN A 146 -11.60 18.96 5.60
C GLN A 146 -13.01 18.38 5.77
N ASP A 147 -13.51 17.65 4.77
CA ASP A 147 -14.86 17.03 4.78
C ASP A 147 -14.97 15.97 5.90
N TYR A 148 -13.92 15.18 6.11
CA TYR A 148 -13.84 14.22 7.21
C TYR A 148 -13.94 14.90 8.58
N ASN A 149 -13.18 15.98 8.80
CA ASN A 149 -13.19 16.72 10.08
C ASN A 149 -14.47 17.53 10.30
N ALA A 150 -15.17 17.90 9.24
CA ALA A 150 -16.50 18.51 9.35
C ALA A 150 -17.57 17.54 9.85
N GLY A 151 -17.29 16.23 9.85
CA GLY A 151 -18.23 15.20 10.30
C GLY A 151 -19.20 14.76 9.21
N GLY A 152 -20.38 14.27 9.62
CA GLY A 152 -21.42 13.84 8.70
C GLY A 152 -21.13 12.51 7.99
N GLU A 153 -21.67 12.34 6.78
CA GLU A 153 -21.61 11.07 6.03
C GLU A 153 -20.18 10.64 5.66
N ILE A 154 -19.33 11.59 5.28
CA ILE A 154 -17.94 11.27 4.89
C ILE A 154 -17.21 10.68 6.08
N LYS A 155 -17.29 11.30 7.25
CA LYS A 155 -16.66 10.76 8.46
C LYS A 155 -17.24 9.39 8.82
N ARG A 156 -18.57 9.29 8.92
CA ARG A 156 -19.26 8.04 9.32
C ARG A 156 -18.85 6.88 8.42
N LYS A 157 -18.93 7.04 7.09
CA LYS A 157 -18.59 5.98 6.14
C LYS A 157 -17.11 5.62 6.16
N THR A 158 -16.24 6.61 6.32
CA THR A 158 -14.81 6.36 6.49
C THR A 158 -14.54 5.54 7.76
N ASP A 159 -15.11 5.95 8.90
CA ASP A 159 -14.92 5.26 10.17
C ASP A 159 -15.46 3.81 10.11
N GLU A 160 -16.63 3.60 9.51
CA GLU A 160 -17.23 2.28 9.34
C GLU A 160 -16.40 1.37 8.42
N PHE A 161 -15.94 1.90 7.28
CA PHE A 161 -15.17 1.14 6.31
C PHE A 161 -13.80 0.72 6.83
N TYR A 162 -13.06 1.67 7.42
CA TYR A 162 -11.72 1.37 7.94
C TYR A 162 -11.74 0.63 9.27
N ALA A 163 -12.79 0.83 10.08
CA ALA A 163 -12.97 0.15 11.37
C ALA A 163 -11.68 0.17 12.22
N GLN A 164 -11.12 -1.00 12.52
CA GLN A 164 -9.88 -1.11 13.30
C GLN A 164 -8.63 -0.55 12.60
N ASN A 165 -8.64 -0.43 11.26
CA ASN A 165 -7.53 0.14 10.49
C ASN A 165 -7.58 1.69 10.43
N LEU A 166 -8.65 2.29 10.96
CA LEU A 166 -8.86 3.73 10.90
C LEU A 166 -7.68 4.56 11.42
N PRO A 167 -7.04 4.22 12.55
CA PRO A 167 -5.90 4.99 13.04
C PRO A 167 -4.76 5.04 12.03
N ALA A 168 -4.36 3.92 11.46
CA ALA A 168 -3.27 3.85 10.47
C ALA A 168 -3.60 4.63 9.19
N PHE A 169 -4.85 4.52 8.70
CA PHE A 169 -5.31 5.32 7.55
C PHE A 169 -5.29 6.82 7.84
N LEU A 170 -5.83 7.25 8.98
CA LEU A 170 -5.84 8.67 9.35
C LEU A 170 -4.43 9.21 9.59
N SER A 171 -3.51 8.39 10.10
CA SER A 171 -2.09 8.74 10.21
C SER A 171 -1.48 9.01 8.84
N ALA A 172 -1.79 8.19 7.83
CA ALA A 172 -1.36 8.41 6.45
C ALA A 172 -1.93 9.72 5.87
N VAL A 173 -3.23 9.94 6.02
CA VAL A 173 -3.89 11.16 5.54
C VAL A 173 -3.32 12.40 6.21
N LYS A 174 -3.23 12.41 7.54
CA LYS A 174 -2.72 13.54 8.31
C LYS A 174 -1.28 13.87 7.91
N PHE A 175 -0.40 12.88 7.87
CA PHE A 175 0.99 13.05 7.46
C PHE A 175 1.09 13.66 6.06
N SER A 176 0.27 13.18 5.13
CA SER A 176 0.25 13.68 3.76
C SER A 176 -0.25 15.12 3.68
N VAL A 177 -1.34 15.46 4.35
CA VAL A 177 -1.90 16.81 4.35
C VAL A 177 -0.95 17.81 5.00
N GLU A 178 -0.35 17.47 6.16
CA GLU A 178 0.62 18.32 6.84
C GLU A 178 1.90 18.56 6.03
N GLY A 179 2.31 17.56 5.22
CA GLY A 179 3.46 17.65 4.32
C GLY A 179 3.14 18.26 2.95
N GLY A 180 1.88 18.54 2.63
CA GLY A 180 1.47 19.02 1.30
C GLY A 180 1.60 17.95 0.21
N TYR A 181 1.49 16.68 0.59
CA TYR A 181 1.57 15.54 -0.34
C TYR A 181 0.19 15.06 -0.76
N GLY A 182 0.12 14.48 -1.96
CA GLY A 182 -0.95 13.55 -2.32
C GLY A 182 -0.75 12.19 -1.66
N LEU A 183 -1.64 11.27 -1.96
CA LEU A 183 -1.61 9.91 -1.45
C LEU A 183 -1.78 8.91 -2.59
N PHE A 184 -0.80 8.04 -2.77
CA PHE A 184 -0.87 6.94 -3.72
C PHE A 184 -1.06 5.64 -2.96
N GLU A 185 -1.96 4.78 -3.44
CA GLU A 185 -2.30 3.51 -2.83
C GLU A 185 -1.77 2.36 -3.68
N ALA A 186 -1.21 1.34 -3.03
CA ALA A 186 -0.78 0.12 -3.69
C ALA A 186 -0.99 -1.10 -2.80
N THR A 187 -1.01 -2.29 -3.40
CA THR A 187 -1.07 -3.55 -2.68
C THR A 187 0.27 -4.29 -2.75
N ASP A 188 0.54 -5.09 -1.74
CA ASP A 188 1.66 -6.04 -1.66
C ASP A 188 3.08 -5.40 -1.74
N VAL A 189 3.24 -4.09 -1.53
CA VAL A 189 4.57 -3.44 -1.36
C VAL A 189 5.23 -3.89 -0.06
N ILE A 190 4.41 -4.12 0.96
CA ILE A 190 4.78 -4.75 2.22
C ILE A 190 3.76 -5.82 2.56
N VAL A 191 4.23 -7.00 2.96
CA VAL A 191 3.41 -8.14 3.39
C VAL A 191 3.86 -8.53 4.81
N PRO A 192 3.26 -7.91 5.85
CA PRO A 192 3.63 -8.21 7.22
C PRO A 192 3.29 -9.66 7.58
N ASN A 193 4.23 -10.34 8.24
CA ASN A 193 3.94 -11.60 8.88
C ASN A 193 3.36 -11.32 10.28
N PRO A 194 2.06 -11.58 10.52
CA PRO A 194 1.43 -11.20 11.78
C PRO A 194 1.89 -12.01 12.99
N LEU A 195 2.56 -13.14 12.76
CA LEU A 195 3.10 -14.01 13.82
C LEU A 195 4.56 -13.68 14.15
N ASP A 196 5.29 -13.10 13.20
CA ASP A 196 6.68 -12.67 13.36
C ASP A 196 6.97 -11.51 12.39
N LEU A 197 6.83 -10.28 12.85
CA LEU A 197 7.03 -9.10 12.03
C LEU A 197 8.45 -8.98 11.45
N ASN A 198 9.46 -9.65 12.05
CA ASN A 198 10.81 -9.68 11.49
C ASN A 198 10.92 -10.54 10.22
N SER A 199 9.96 -11.43 10.00
CA SER A 199 9.85 -12.28 8.81
C SER A 199 8.91 -11.67 7.74
N SER A 200 8.64 -10.37 7.81
CA SER A 200 7.82 -9.66 6.84
C SER A 200 8.56 -9.46 5.51
N GLU A 201 7.84 -9.60 4.40
CA GLU A 201 8.36 -9.25 3.07
C GLU A 201 8.15 -7.76 2.80
N CYS A 202 9.16 -7.09 2.22
CA CYS A 202 9.06 -5.68 1.86
C CYS A 202 9.87 -5.38 0.61
N TYR A 203 9.23 -4.80 -0.39
CA TYR A 203 9.85 -4.43 -1.66
C TYR A 203 10.40 -2.99 -1.68
N SER A 204 10.29 -2.28 -0.55
CA SER A 204 10.79 -0.93 -0.34
C SER A 204 11.73 -0.84 0.87
N ASN A 205 11.83 0.33 1.50
CA ASN A 205 12.52 0.47 2.78
C ASN A 205 11.54 0.16 3.94
N LEU A 206 11.76 -0.98 4.59
CA LEU A 206 10.92 -1.41 5.71
C LEU A 206 10.90 -0.41 6.87
N PHE A 207 12.02 0.26 7.14
CA PHE A 207 12.12 1.24 8.24
C PHE A 207 11.33 2.53 7.97
N ASN A 208 10.94 2.78 6.73
CA ASN A 208 10.03 3.86 6.38
C ASN A 208 8.55 3.47 6.50
N CYS A 209 8.23 2.19 6.73
CA CYS A 209 6.86 1.78 7.03
C CYS A 209 6.48 2.21 8.45
N ASP A 210 5.35 2.92 8.59
CA ASP A 210 4.76 3.15 9.90
C ASP A 210 4.29 1.82 10.49
N PRO A 211 4.73 1.46 11.72
CA PRO A 211 4.45 0.14 12.27
C PRO A 211 3.02 -0.03 12.77
N GLU A 212 2.23 1.04 12.93
CA GLU A 212 0.90 0.99 13.54
C GLU A 212 -0.02 -0.03 12.85
N GLY A 213 -0.10 0.02 11.52
CA GLY A 213 -0.96 -0.90 10.76
C GLY A 213 -0.53 -2.37 10.90
N ALA A 214 0.77 -2.63 10.92
CA ALA A 214 1.30 -3.99 11.11
C ALA A 214 0.99 -4.52 12.53
N PHE A 215 1.07 -3.67 13.55
CA PHE A 215 0.69 -4.04 14.92
C PHE A 215 -0.81 -4.31 15.04
N ILE A 216 -1.67 -3.49 14.41
CA ILE A 216 -3.12 -3.72 14.35
C ILE A 216 -3.41 -5.09 13.70
N TYR A 217 -2.71 -5.41 12.62
CA TYR A 217 -2.87 -6.71 11.95
C TYR A 217 -2.40 -7.87 12.83
N ALA A 218 -1.23 -7.76 13.46
CA ALA A 218 -0.69 -8.78 14.37
C ALA A 218 -1.63 -9.05 15.57
N ASP A 219 -2.15 -7.98 16.20
CA ASP A 219 -3.11 -8.12 17.31
C ASP A 219 -4.41 -8.78 16.85
N THR A 220 -4.92 -8.44 15.67
CA THR A 220 -6.11 -9.06 15.09
C THR A 220 -5.88 -10.55 14.81
N ALA A 221 -4.74 -10.90 14.23
CA ALA A 221 -4.37 -12.29 13.97
C ALA A 221 -4.24 -13.10 15.27
N ALA A 222 -3.61 -12.51 16.29
CA ALA A 222 -3.48 -13.15 17.61
C ALA A 222 -4.85 -13.40 18.27
N ARG A 223 -5.78 -12.45 18.17
CA ARG A 223 -7.16 -12.64 18.66
C ARG A 223 -7.89 -13.76 17.92
N GLN A 224 -7.84 -13.76 16.58
CA GLN A 224 -8.45 -14.80 15.75
C GLN A 224 -7.88 -16.19 16.06
N LEU A 225 -6.57 -16.29 16.24
CA LEU A 225 -5.90 -17.55 16.63
C LEU A 225 -6.37 -18.01 18.01
N SER A 226 -6.45 -17.10 18.99
CA SER A 226 -6.94 -17.40 20.34
C SER A 226 -8.40 -17.91 20.34
N GLU A 227 -9.26 -17.29 19.53
CA GLU A 227 -10.64 -17.71 19.36
C GLU A 227 -10.75 -19.10 18.71
N ALA A 228 -9.96 -19.34 17.66
CA ALA A 228 -9.89 -20.64 17.01
C ALA A 228 -9.44 -21.76 17.98
N MET A 229 -8.43 -21.47 18.82
CA MET A 229 -7.96 -22.40 19.85
C MET A 229 -9.02 -22.68 20.92
N LYS A 230 -9.82 -21.67 21.33
CA LYS A 230 -10.93 -21.86 22.27
C LYS A 230 -12.04 -22.72 21.68
N LEU A 231 -12.37 -22.52 20.40
CA LEU A 231 -13.35 -23.32 19.68
C LEU A 231 -12.91 -24.78 19.54
N ASP A 232 -11.62 -25.01 19.26
CA ASP A 232 -11.05 -26.35 19.12
C ASP A 232 -11.02 -27.10 20.47
N LYS A 233 -10.70 -26.37 21.56
CA LYS A 233 -10.79 -26.96 22.94
C LYS A 233 -12.23 -27.34 23.30
N LYS A 234 -13.23 -26.49 23.01
CA LYS A 234 -14.64 -26.80 23.25
C LYS A 234 -15.11 -28.00 22.41
N LYS A 235 -14.64 -28.11 21.17
CA LYS A 235 -14.91 -29.24 20.28
C LYS A 235 -14.31 -30.53 20.83
N ASN A 236 -13.05 -30.50 21.24
CA ASN A 236 -12.36 -31.65 21.83
C ASN A 236 -12.93 -32.06 23.19
N GLU A 237 -13.55 -31.14 23.92
CA GLU A 237 -14.29 -31.46 25.15
C GLU A 237 -15.66 -32.09 24.87
N SER A 238 -16.33 -31.67 23.78
CA SER A 238 -17.59 -32.28 23.31
C SER A 238 -17.34 -33.63 22.59
N ASP A 239 -16.22 -33.74 21.84
CA ASP A 239 -15.84 -34.92 21.04
C ASP A 239 -15.09 -35.99 21.86
N LYS A 240 -14.80 -35.73 23.14
CA LYS A 240 -14.46 -36.83 24.07
C LYS A 240 -15.61 -37.81 24.26
N ASN A 241 -16.80 -37.45 23.73
CA ASN A 241 -17.94 -38.33 23.53
C ASN A 241 -18.05 -38.91 22.11
N GLU A 242 -17.34 -38.36 21.07
CA GLU A 242 -17.33 -38.84 19.67
C GLU A 242 -16.06 -38.38 18.96
N GLY A 243 -15.32 -39.33 18.38
CA GLY A 243 -13.96 -39.25 17.83
C GLY A 243 -13.52 -38.06 16.93
N SER A 244 -12.30 -37.70 17.17
CA SER A 244 -11.21 -36.96 16.45
C SER A 244 -11.46 -36.11 15.20
N GLY A 245 -10.97 -34.87 15.28
CA GLY A 245 -10.69 -33.98 14.10
C GLY A 245 -9.59 -32.96 14.41
N SER A 246 -8.63 -32.80 13.49
CA SER A 246 -7.29 -32.21 13.68
C SER A 246 -7.24 -30.65 13.65
N PHE A 247 -6.50 -30.06 14.60
CA PHE A 247 -6.11 -28.65 14.78
C PHE A 247 -5.38 -28.01 13.57
N LEU A 248 -4.56 -28.77 12.84
CA LEU A 248 -3.82 -28.30 11.67
C LEU A 248 -4.71 -27.80 10.51
N GLY A 249 -5.96 -28.24 10.43
CA GLY A 249 -6.93 -27.79 9.45
C GLY A 249 -7.45 -26.35 9.66
N ALA A 250 -7.53 -25.90 10.92
CA ALA A 250 -7.99 -24.55 11.26
C ALA A 250 -6.94 -23.49 10.93
N ILE A 251 -5.67 -23.76 11.20
CA ILE A 251 -4.55 -22.85 10.88
C ILE A 251 -4.40 -22.65 9.38
N LYS A 252 -4.54 -23.71 8.56
CA LYS A 252 -4.49 -23.60 7.09
C LYS A 252 -5.62 -22.75 6.50
N ARG A 253 -6.78 -22.64 7.16
CA ARG A 253 -7.90 -21.81 6.68
C ARG A 253 -7.72 -20.33 7.02
N LEU A 254 -7.01 -20.00 8.10
CA LEU A 254 -6.77 -18.63 8.56
C LEU A 254 -5.59 -17.94 7.83
N PHE A 255 -4.56 -18.70 7.48
CA PHE A 255 -3.30 -18.18 6.95
C PHE A 255 -2.87 -18.78 5.61
N GLY A 256 -3.62 -19.72 5.04
CA GLY A 256 -3.32 -20.32 3.74
C GLY A 256 -3.65 -19.38 2.57
N LYS A 257 -2.66 -19.19 1.70
CA LYS A 257 -2.82 -18.66 0.35
C LYS A 257 -3.71 -19.59 -0.48
#